data_1eebbae0626974b3f3493f7beefc603d
#
_entry.id   1eebbae0626974b3f3493f7beefc603d
#
_cell.length_a   1.000
_cell.length_b   1.000
_cell.length_c   1.000
_cell.angle_alpha   90.00
_cell.angle_beta   90.00
_cell.angle_gamma   90.00
#
_symmetry.space_group_name_H-M   'P 1'
#
loop_
_entity.id
_entity.type
_entity.pdbx_description
1 polymer ?
#
loop_
_entity_poly.entity_id
_entity_poly.type
_entity_poly.pdbx_seq_one_letter_code
_entity_poly.pdbx_strand_id
1 'polypeptide(L)'
;MPTTNTTSRRFHRAARRLAALAVAVFAVAACSDPFATKAQYANQPFAYVLYGISGTGPANAPAALDLNSMSAVRVDGAFGFDVAFDFDGKGKIRVIPQKLVGAPVSGSRTVGLQRLSGVYESVILAPSKGWQTDSLLLVLPGEVIGVRLTSSSCAYQLSTDLYAKLVIDSVKTGGLIFGRGLMNPNCGFKSFEDGIPTK
;
A
#
# COMPACT_ATOMS: atom_id res chain seq x y z
N MET A 1 56.53 -38.33 -42.49
CA MET A 1 55.77 -37.06 -42.54
C MET A 1 54.53 -37.19 -41.68
N PRO A 2 54.39 -36.49 -40.60
CA PRO A 2 53.16 -36.55 -39.76
C PRO A 2 52.17 -35.46 -40.21
N THR A 3 51.05 -35.88 -40.77
CA THR A 3 49.91 -35.01 -41.09
C THR A 3 49.20 -34.57 -39.76
N THR A 4 49.42 -33.36 -39.41
CA THR A 4 48.80 -32.76 -38.18
C THR A 4 47.30 -32.55 -38.35
N ASN A 5 46.53 -33.16 -37.48
CA ASN A 5 45.09 -33.22 -37.44
C ASN A 5 44.49 -31.87 -36.94
N THR A 6 44.41 -30.88 -37.83
CA THR A 6 43.95 -29.51 -37.53
C THR A 6 42.41 -29.41 -37.41
N THR A 7 41.70 -30.43 -37.89
CA THR A 7 40.22 -30.47 -37.92
C THR A 7 39.61 -30.71 -36.52
N SER A 8 40.26 -31.54 -35.70
CA SER A 8 39.77 -31.87 -34.33
C SER A 8 39.72 -30.66 -33.40
N ARG A 9 40.70 -29.75 -33.49
CA ARG A 9 40.77 -28.56 -32.63
C ARG A 9 39.65 -27.53 -32.90
N ARG A 10 39.16 -27.47 -34.15
CA ARG A 10 38.05 -26.54 -34.49
C ARG A 10 36.71 -27.02 -33.95
N PHE A 11 36.45 -28.32 -33.98
CA PHE A 11 35.22 -28.90 -33.44
C PHE A 11 35.12 -28.74 -31.93
N HIS A 12 36.21 -28.93 -31.20
CA HIS A 12 36.20 -28.71 -29.73
C HIS A 12 35.96 -27.24 -29.31
N ARG A 13 36.43 -26.29 -30.12
CA ARG A 13 36.18 -24.86 -29.85
C ARG A 13 34.72 -24.45 -30.14
N ALA A 14 34.13 -24.99 -31.20
CA ALA A 14 32.72 -24.75 -31.51
C ALA A 14 31.79 -25.38 -30.48
N ALA A 15 32.05 -26.62 -30.04
CA ALA A 15 31.29 -27.30 -29.02
C ALA A 15 31.34 -26.58 -27.65
N ARG A 16 32.53 -26.06 -27.28
CA ARG A 16 32.68 -25.25 -26.04
C ARG A 16 31.91 -23.93 -26.09
N ARG A 17 31.85 -23.26 -27.25
CA ARG A 17 31.08 -22.02 -27.41
C ARG A 17 29.58 -22.27 -27.37
N LEU A 18 29.10 -23.35 -27.96
CA LEU A 18 27.70 -23.76 -27.91
C LEU A 18 27.27 -24.15 -26.49
N ALA A 19 28.13 -24.89 -25.77
CA ALA A 19 27.87 -25.24 -24.37
C ALA A 19 27.82 -23.99 -23.45
N ALA A 20 28.72 -23.02 -23.65
CA ALA A 20 28.73 -21.77 -22.90
C ALA A 20 27.49 -20.91 -23.19
N LEU A 21 27.02 -20.88 -24.45
CA LEU A 21 25.79 -20.17 -24.81
C LEU A 21 24.54 -20.81 -24.19
N ALA A 22 24.47 -22.15 -24.19
CA ALA A 22 23.38 -22.89 -23.58
C ALA A 22 23.30 -22.63 -22.05
N VAL A 23 24.43 -22.65 -21.34
CA VAL A 23 24.51 -22.34 -19.92
C VAL A 23 24.08 -20.91 -19.63
N ALA A 24 24.46 -19.93 -20.46
CA ALA A 24 24.05 -18.54 -20.31
C ALA A 24 22.54 -18.35 -20.50
N VAL A 25 21.91 -19.05 -21.44
CA VAL A 25 20.45 -18.99 -21.67
C VAL A 25 19.70 -19.61 -20.49
N PHE A 26 20.18 -20.72 -19.92
CA PHE A 26 19.57 -21.32 -18.72
C PHE A 26 19.72 -20.45 -17.47
N ALA A 27 20.82 -19.72 -17.32
CA ALA A 27 21.04 -18.83 -16.19
C ALA A 27 20.07 -17.62 -16.19
N VAL A 28 19.67 -17.12 -17.37
CA VAL A 28 18.71 -16.01 -17.46
C VAL A 28 17.27 -16.46 -17.20
N ALA A 29 16.91 -17.71 -17.53
CA ALA A 29 15.60 -18.27 -17.26
C ALA A 29 15.38 -18.64 -15.77
N ALA A 30 16.44 -18.81 -14.99
CA ALA A 30 16.37 -19.16 -13.56
C ALA A 30 16.12 -17.96 -12.63
N CYS A 31 16.00 -16.73 -13.15
CA CYS A 31 15.80 -15.53 -12.34
C CYS A 31 14.35 -15.25 -11.93
N SER A 32 13.38 -16.06 -12.32
CA SER A 32 12.02 -15.98 -11.78
C SER A 32 11.82 -17.08 -10.73
N ASP A 33 11.71 -16.69 -9.46
CA ASP A 33 11.37 -17.62 -8.38
C ASP A 33 9.97 -18.20 -8.65
N PRO A 34 9.83 -19.49 -9.01
CA PRO A 34 8.53 -20.10 -9.26
C PRO A 34 7.65 -20.19 -8.01
N PHE A 35 8.23 -19.98 -6.83
CA PHE A 35 7.52 -19.96 -5.55
C PHE A 35 7.25 -18.55 -5.03
N ALA A 36 7.65 -17.52 -5.79
CA ALA A 36 7.34 -16.13 -5.43
C ALA A 36 5.82 -15.95 -5.38
N THR A 37 5.30 -15.55 -4.24
CA THR A 37 3.88 -15.21 -4.09
C THR A 37 3.57 -14.03 -5.00
N LYS A 38 2.53 -14.19 -5.83
CA LYS A 38 2.06 -13.15 -6.75
C LYS A 38 0.83 -12.47 -6.18
N ALA A 39 0.71 -11.18 -6.40
CA ALA A 39 -0.51 -10.45 -6.13
C ALA A 39 -1.64 -11.02 -7.00
N GLN A 40 -2.84 -11.08 -6.45
CA GLN A 40 -4.00 -11.68 -7.11
C GLN A 40 -5.05 -10.64 -7.52
N TYR A 41 -5.06 -9.51 -6.82
CA TYR A 41 -6.08 -8.48 -6.97
C TYR A 41 -5.47 -7.18 -7.47
N ALA A 42 -6.19 -6.50 -8.34
CA ALA A 42 -5.82 -5.15 -8.73
C ALA A 42 -5.95 -4.18 -7.55
N ASN A 43 -5.09 -3.17 -7.54
CA ASN A 43 -5.22 -2.04 -6.63
C ASN A 43 -6.57 -1.35 -6.84
N GLN A 44 -7.22 -0.95 -5.76
CA GLN A 44 -8.59 -0.45 -5.77
C GLN A 44 -8.63 1.05 -5.44
N PRO A 45 -8.84 1.92 -6.42
CA PRO A 45 -9.07 3.34 -6.17
C PRO A 45 -10.47 3.56 -5.61
N PHE A 46 -10.61 4.53 -4.71
CA PHE A 46 -11.89 4.96 -4.15
C PHE A 46 -11.88 6.45 -3.84
N ALA A 47 -13.08 7.04 -3.72
CA ALA A 47 -13.27 8.40 -3.25
C ALA A 47 -14.07 8.38 -1.94
N TYR A 48 -13.85 9.37 -1.10
CA TYR A 48 -14.57 9.48 0.15
C TYR A 48 -15.01 10.92 0.45
N VAL A 49 -16.14 10.99 1.17
CA VAL A 49 -16.67 12.24 1.71
C VAL A 49 -17.00 11.99 3.17
N LEU A 50 -16.46 12.82 4.07
CA LEU A 50 -16.68 12.68 5.51
C LEU A 50 -16.57 14.04 6.20
N TYR A 51 -16.93 14.08 7.49
CA TYR A 51 -16.78 15.24 8.35
C TYR A 51 -15.65 15.03 9.35
N GLY A 52 -15.15 16.12 9.93
CA GLY A 52 -14.31 16.00 11.12
C GLY A 52 -15.14 15.57 12.34
N ILE A 53 -14.52 14.83 13.28
CA ILE A 53 -15.19 14.40 14.52
C ILE A 53 -15.78 15.59 15.28
N SER A 54 -15.01 16.68 15.40
CA SER A 54 -15.42 17.93 16.04
C SER A 54 -16.15 18.90 15.11
N GLY A 55 -16.46 18.46 13.88
CA GLY A 55 -17.12 19.29 12.87
C GLY A 55 -18.58 19.58 13.19
N THR A 56 -19.14 20.56 12.46
CA THR A 56 -20.56 20.94 12.55
C THR A 56 -21.47 20.06 11.68
N GLY A 57 -21.01 18.88 11.32
CA GLY A 57 -21.79 17.92 10.52
C GLY A 57 -23.00 17.36 11.26
N PRO A 58 -23.93 16.71 10.55
CA PRO A 58 -25.04 15.99 11.19
C PRO A 58 -24.55 14.97 12.22
N ALA A 59 -25.32 14.72 13.27
CA ALA A 59 -24.95 13.79 14.35
C ALA A 59 -24.59 12.36 13.87
N ASN A 60 -25.13 11.97 12.72
CA ASN A 60 -24.88 10.66 12.11
C ASN A 60 -23.88 10.72 10.94
N ALA A 61 -23.17 11.83 10.79
CA ALA A 61 -22.23 11.99 9.68
C ALA A 61 -21.01 11.03 9.82
N PRO A 62 -20.53 10.46 8.71
CA PRO A 62 -19.30 9.70 8.73
C PRO A 62 -18.12 10.60 9.04
N ALA A 63 -17.21 10.15 9.91
CA ALA A 63 -15.98 10.87 10.27
C ALA A 63 -14.74 9.97 10.25
N ALA A 64 -14.90 8.76 9.75
CA ALA A 64 -13.83 7.76 9.66
C ALA A 64 -13.90 6.96 8.37
N LEU A 65 -12.81 6.24 8.07
CA LEU A 65 -12.73 5.29 6.97
C LEU A 65 -12.49 3.88 7.51
N ASP A 66 -13.30 2.93 7.06
CA ASP A 66 -12.91 1.52 7.02
C ASP A 66 -12.26 1.25 5.65
N LEU A 67 -10.96 1.02 5.67
CA LEU A 67 -10.18 0.83 4.45
C LEU A 67 -10.39 -0.57 3.84
N ASN A 68 -10.87 -1.53 4.62
CA ASN A 68 -11.17 -2.84 4.08
C ASN A 68 -12.40 -2.81 3.17
N SER A 69 -13.42 -2.06 3.55
CA SER A 69 -14.61 -1.82 2.73
C SER A 69 -14.51 -0.55 1.86
N MET A 70 -13.42 0.24 2.04
CA MET A 70 -13.21 1.54 1.38
C MET A 70 -14.39 2.50 1.58
N SER A 71 -15.00 2.43 2.76
CA SER A 71 -16.24 3.15 3.09
C SER A 71 -16.02 4.20 4.15
N ALA A 72 -16.71 5.34 3.99
CA ALA A 72 -16.84 6.33 5.06
C ALA A 72 -17.85 5.85 6.09
N VAL A 73 -17.46 5.81 7.37
CA VAL A 73 -18.25 5.27 8.48
C VAL A 73 -18.29 6.24 9.66
N ARG A 74 -19.24 6.04 10.56
CA ARG A 74 -19.33 6.84 11.80
C ARG A 74 -18.27 6.40 12.80
N VAL A 75 -17.86 7.34 13.63
CA VAL A 75 -16.99 7.09 14.78
C VAL A 75 -17.89 6.77 16.00
N ASP A 76 -18.37 5.55 16.05
CA ASP A 76 -19.07 5.03 17.22
C ASP A 76 -18.75 3.54 17.41
N GLY A 77 -19.18 2.95 18.53
CA GLY A 77 -18.88 1.56 18.85
C GLY A 77 -19.57 0.51 17.97
N ALA A 78 -20.45 0.93 17.06
CA ALA A 78 -21.18 0.02 16.16
C ALA A 78 -20.42 -0.25 14.84
N PHE A 79 -19.43 0.58 14.50
CA PHE A 79 -18.71 0.48 13.23
C PHE A 79 -17.21 0.26 13.44
N GLY A 80 -16.66 -0.73 12.75
CA GLY A 80 -15.21 -0.87 12.61
C GLY A 80 -14.67 0.21 11.68
N PHE A 81 -13.57 0.85 12.04
CA PHE A 81 -12.85 1.78 11.16
C PHE A 81 -11.35 1.69 11.42
N ASP A 82 -10.55 2.24 10.51
CA ASP A 82 -9.10 2.27 10.63
C ASP A 82 -8.58 3.65 11.01
N VAL A 83 -9.07 4.68 10.32
CA VAL A 83 -8.63 6.06 10.51
C VAL A 83 -9.83 6.99 10.62
N ALA A 84 -9.80 7.88 11.59
CA ALA A 84 -10.76 8.95 11.74
C ALA A 84 -10.11 10.30 11.39
N PHE A 85 -10.96 11.30 11.11
CA PHE A 85 -10.51 12.63 10.71
C PHE A 85 -11.10 13.68 11.64
N ASP A 86 -10.27 14.70 11.93
CA ASP A 86 -10.68 15.83 12.73
C ASP A 86 -9.88 17.08 12.31
N PHE A 87 -10.19 18.23 12.92
CA PHE A 87 -9.49 19.50 12.69
C PHE A 87 -8.67 19.89 13.91
N ASP A 88 -7.50 20.50 13.67
CA ASP A 88 -6.64 20.99 14.76
C ASP A 88 -6.99 22.42 15.24
N GLY A 89 -8.00 23.03 14.63
CA GLY A 89 -8.37 24.44 14.85
C GLY A 89 -7.42 25.47 14.26
N LYS A 90 -6.34 25.02 13.59
CA LYS A 90 -5.32 25.87 12.94
C LYS A 90 -5.22 25.63 11.43
N GLY A 91 -6.23 24.99 10.86
CA GLY A 91 -6.31 24.71 9.42
C GLY A 91 -5.66 23.41 8.96
N LYS A 92 -5.12 22.59 9.88
CA LYS A 92 -4.65 21.25 9.58
C LYS A 92 -5.70 20.19 9.91
N ILE A 93 -5.60 19.07 9.24
CA ILE A 93 -6.45 17.92 9.47
C ILE A 93 -5.67 16.90 10.29
N ARG A 94 -6.28 16.41 11.35
CA ARG A 94 -5.81 15.29 12.16
C ARG A 94 -6.26 14.00 11.52
N VAL A 95 -5.36 13.14 11.12
CA VAL A 95 -5.64 11.76 10.74
C VAL A 95 -5.31 10.89 11.94
N ILE A 96 -6.31 10.24 12.51
CA ILE A 96 -6.25 9.63 13.84
C ILE A 96 -6.46 8.12 13.67
N PRO A 97 -5.46 7.27 14.00
CA PRO A 97 -5.66 5.84 14.09
C PRO A 97 -6.77 5.48 15.07
N GLN A 98 -7.56 4.46 14.75
CA GLN A 98 -8.68 4.00 15.58
C GLN A 98 -8.30 3.84 17.06
N LYS A 99 -7.13 3.28 17.35
CA LYS A 99 -6.59 3.11 18.70
C LYS A 99 -6.60 4.38 19.55
N LEU A 100 -6.45 5.57 18.95
CA LEU A 100 -6.38 6.86 19.65
C LEU A 100 -7.75 7.53 19.80
N VAL A 101 -8.78 7.02 19.15
CA VAL A 101 -10.15 7.55 19.27
C VAL A 101 -10.87 6.99 20.49
N GLY A 102 -10.35 5.93 21.10
CA GLY A 102 -10.81 5.42 22.41
C GLY A 102 -11.98 4.44 22.36
N ALA A 103 -12.43 4.01 21.19
CA ALA A 103 -13.44 2.96 21.06
C ALA A 103 -12.79 1.66 20.53
N PRO A 104 -12.43 0.69 21.38
CA PRO A 104 -11.97 -0.60 20.89
C PRO A 104 -13.16 -1.33 20.28
N VAL A 105 -13.19 -1.39 18.95
CA VAL A 105 -14.12 -2.26 18.24
C VAL A 105 -13.47 -3.63 18.11
N SER A 106 -14.25 -4.69 18.34
CA SER A 106 -13.80 -6.07 18.12
C SER A 106 -13.30 -6.22 16.70
N GLY A 107 -12.09 -6.78 16.52
CA GLY A 107 -11.46 -6.93 15.21
C GLY A 107 -10.69 -5.71 14.71
N SER A 108 -10.38 -4.74 15.58
CA SER A 108 -9.55 -3.58 15.21
C SER A 108 -8.18 -4.02 14.70
N ARG A 109 -7.77 -3.40 13.60
CA ARG A 109 -6.46 -3.57 13.00
C ARG A 109 -5.45 -2.60 13.62
N THR A 110 -4.18 -2.98 13.69
CA THR A 110 -3.13 -2.01 14.01
C THR A 110 -2.90 -1.13 12.80
N VAL A 111 -3.06 0.18 13.00
CA VAL A 111 -2.91 1.19 11.95
C VAL A 111 -1.61 1.95 12.14
N GLY A 112 -0.76 1.92 11.12
CA GLY A 112 0.43 2.77 11.04
C GLY A 112 0.22 3.89 10.03
N LEU A 113 0.53 5.12 10.40
CA LEU A 113 0.44 6.30 9.55
C LEU A 113 1.81 6.83 9.19
N GLN A 114 1.94 7.35 7.96
CA GLN A 114 3.14 8.06 7.53
C GLN A 114 2.78 9.11 6.47
N ARG A 115 3.40 10.31 6.53
CA ARG A 115 3.34 11.26 5.43
C ARG A 115 4.25 10.78 4.31
N LEU A 116 3.73 10.68 3.09
CA LEU A 116 4.47 10.29 1.91
C LEU A 116 4.90 11.54 1.13
N SER A 117 6.14 11.52 0.63
CA SER A 117 6.67 12.62 -0.18
C SER A 117 6.18 12.52 -1.62
N GLY A 118 5.85 13.66 -2.21
CA GLY A 118 5.38 13.76 -3.60
C GLY A 118 3.87 14.00 -3.71
N VAL A 119 3.39 14.12 -4.93
CA VAL A 119 1.96 14.24 -5.23
C VAL A 119 1.33 12.85 -5.31
N TYR A 120 0.03 12.77 -5.12
CA TYR A 120 -0.71 11.49 -5.00
C TYR A 120 -0.42 10.50 -6.14
N GLU A 121 -0.37 10.99 -7.36
CA GLU A 121 -0.13 10.19 -8.57
C GLU A 121 1.31 9.65 -8.65
N SER A 122 2.29 10.39 -8.11
CA SER A 122 3.71 9.99 -8.15
C SER A 122 4.10 9.00 -7.05
N VAL A 123 3.27 8.83 -6.03
CA VAL A 123 3.52 7.85 -4.95
C VAL A 123 3.10 6.47 -5.41
N ILE A 124 4.03 5.70 -5.91
CA ILE A 124 3.79 4.35 -6.46
C ILE A 124 4.21 3.20 -5.53
N LEU A 125 4.82 3.51 -4.38
CA LEU A 125 5.30 2.47 -3.46
C LEU A 125 5.16 2.91 -2.00
N ALA A 126 4.65 2.01 -1.16
CA ALA A 126 4.59 2.22 0.28
C ALA A 126 5.98 2.05 0.93
N PRO A 127 6.35 2.89 1.91
CA PRO A 127 7.60 2.76 2.64
C PRO A 127 7.69 1.44 3.42
N SER A 128 8.92 0.93 3.58
CA SER A 128 9.16 -0.28 4.38
C SER A 128 9.26 -0.01 5.88
N LYS A 129 9.53 1.24 6.29
CA LYS A 129 9.79 1.65 7.68
C LYS A 129 9.19 3.03 7.96
N GLY A 130 9.18 3.43 9.23
CA GLY A 130 8.76 4.79 9.62
C GLY A 130 7.26 4.94 9.92
N TRP A 131 6.54 3.84 10.01
CA TRP A 131 5.12 3.83 10.34
C TRP A 131 4.88 4.19 11.81
N GLN A 132 4.08 5.23 12.04
CA GLN A 132 3.69 5.69 13.37
C GLN A 132 2.37 5.02 13.77
N THR A 133 2.39 4.23 14.82
CA THR A 133 1.21 3.48 15.30
C THR A 133 0.57 4.09 16.54
N ASP A 134 1.28 5.00 17.24
CA ASP A 134 0.89 5.54 18.54
C ASP A 134 0.69 7.06 18.50
N SER A 135 0.62 7.64 17.32
CA SER A 135 0.40 9.08 17.16
C SER A 135 -0.52 9.38 15.97
N LEU A 136 -1.23 10.49 16.07
CA LEU A 136 -1.96 11.05 14.93
C LEU A 136 -0.99 11.73 13.95
N LEU A 137 -1.44 11.88 12.72
CA LEU A 137 -0.73 12.63 11.68
C LEU A 137 -1.48 13.94 11.40
N LEU A 138 -0.75 15.06 11.40
CA LEU A 138 -1.28 16.36 10.99
C LEU A 138 -0.95 16.59 9.52
N VAL A 139 -1.95 16.83 8.69
CA VAL A 139 -1.79 17.03 7.24
C VAL A 139 -2.52 18.27 6.75
N LEU A 140 -2.06 18.79 5.63
CA LEU A 140 -2.76 19.79 4.81
C LEU A 140 -3.44 19.11 3.61
N PRO A 141 -4.49 19.71 3.02
CA PRO A 141 -5.01 19.26 1.74
C PRO A 141 -3.89 19.14 0.69
N GLY A 142 -3.92 18.08 -0.09
CA GLY A 142 -2.90 17.74 -1.09
C GLY A 142 -1.73 16.91 -0.57
N GLU A 143 -1.48 16.85 0.75
CA GLU A 143 -0.44 15.96 1.31
C GLU A 143 -0.90 14.50 1.27
N VAL A 144 0.02 13.61 0.87
CA VAL A 144 -0.27 12.18 0.74
C VAL A 144 -0.02 11.46 2.06
N ILE A 145 -1.01 10.67 2.47
CA ILE A 145 -1.01 9.89 3.69
C ILE A 145 -0.84 8.43 3.30
N GLY A 146 0.23 7.79 3.76
CA GLY A 146 0.37 6.35 3.73
C GLY A 146 -0.32 5.72 4.95
N VAL A 147 -1.00 4.62 4.73
CA VAL A 147 -1.62 3.81 5.78
C VAL A 147 -1.14 2.38 5.64
N ARG A 148 -0.68 1.81 6.75
CA ARG A 148 -0.38 0.39 6.88
C ARG A 148 -1.36 -0.22 7.87
N LEU A 149 -1.98 -1.32 7.48
CA LEU A 149 -2.95 -2.05 8.30
C LEU A 149 -2.41 -3.44 8.59
N THR A 150 -2.25 -3.80 9.86
CA THR A 150 -1.97 -5.19 10.22
C THR A 150 -3.30 -5.93 10.34
N SER A 151 -3.53 -6.90 9.46
CA SER A 151 -4.81 -7.59 9.31
C SER A 151 -4.70 -9.08 9.60
N SER A 152 -5.65 -9.62 10.36
CA SER A 152 -5.75 -11.07 10.59
C SER A 152 -6.10 -11.85 9.33
N SER A 153 -6.73 -11.22 8.33
CA SER A 153 -6.99 -11.85 7.04
C SER A 153 -5.70 -12.19 6.27
N CYS A 154 -4.58 -11.57 6.63
CA CYS A 154 -3.27 -11.83 6.06
C CYS A 154 -2.42 -12.82 6.88
N ALA A 155 -2.94 -13.42 7.94
CA ALA A 155 -2.17 -14.23 8.90
C ALA A 155 -1.42 -15.42 8.28
N TYR A 156 -1.90 -15.94 7.16
CA TYR A 156 -1.30 -17.08 6.45
C TYR A 156 -0.62 -16.69 5.13
N GLN A 157 -0.30 -15.41 4.96
CA GLN A 157 0.33 -14.86 3.77
C GLN A 157 1.77 -14.42 4.05
N LEU A 158 2.47 -13.87 3.05
CA LEU A 158 3.85 -13.38 3.17
C LEU A 158 4.04 -12.32 4.26
N SER A 159 3.01 -11.54 4.54
CA SER A 159 3.00 -10.49 5.55
C SER A 159 1.58 -10.28 6.04
N THR A 160 1.46 -9.87 7.29
CA THR A 160 0.17 -9.48 7.88
C THR A 160 -0.28 -8.07 7.47
N ASP A 161 0.53 -7.36 6.68
CA ASP A 161 0.30 -5.95 6.38
C ASP A 161 -0.41 -5.74 5.03
N LEU A 162 -1.38 -4.86 5.04
CA LEU A 162 -2.01 -4.24 3.87
C LEU A 162 -1.59 -2.77 3.81
N TYR A 163 -1.61 -2.19 2.61
CA TYR A 163 -1.19 -0.82 2.40
C TYR A 163 -2.22 -0.02 1.63
N ALA A 164 -2.39 1.23 2.04
CA ALA A 164 -3.21 2.21 1.33
C ALA A 164 -2.48 3.54 1.23
N LYS A 165 -2.84 4.36 0.25
CA LYS A 165 -2.52 5.77 0.20
C LYS A 165 -3.80 6.59 0.14
N LEU A 166 -3.82 7.72 0.84
CA LEU A 166 -4.93 8.65 0.90
C LEU A 166 -4.45 10.06 0.56
N VAL A 167 -5.33 10.87 0.03
CA VAL A 167 -5.15 12.32 -0.11
C VAL A 167 -6.45 13.03 0.21
N ILE A 168 -6.35 14.16 0.89
CA ILE A 168 -7.47 15.06 1.09
C ILE A 168 -7.41 16.09 -0.04
N ASP A 169 -8.38 16.05 -0.94
CA ASP A 169 -8.42 16.95 -2.09
C ASP A 169 -8.90 18.35 -1.69
N SER A 170 -9.90 18.43 -0.81
CA SER A 170 -10.41 19.72 -0.34
C SER A 170 -11.20 19.61 0.95
N VAL A 171 -11.32 20.72 1.64
CA VAL A 171 -12.20 20.91 2.80
C VAL A 171 -13.15 22.07 2.50
N LYS A 172 -14.46 21.85 2.72
CA LYS A 172 -15.47 22.88 2.56
C LYS A 172 -15.97 23.42 3.90
N THR A 173 -16.66 24.53 3.82
CA THR A 173 -17.34 25.12 4.98
C THR A 173 -18.20 24.08 5.70
N GLY A 174 -18.20 24.09 7.03
CA GLY A 174 -18.89 23.07 7.84
C GLY A 174 -18.07 21.82 8.11
N GLY A 175 -16.78 21.79 7.69
CA GLY A 175 -15.89 20.69 8.01
C GLY A 175 -16.07 19.44 7.13
N LEU A 176 -16.64 19.61 5.95
CA LEU A 176 -16.82 18.53 4.97
C LEU A 176 -15.50 18.29 4.23
N ILE A 177 -14.97 17.09 4.35
CA ILE A 177 -13.69 16.65 3.77
C ILE A 177 -13.98 15.79 2.54
N PHE A 178 -13.37 16.14 1.40
CA PHE A 178 -13.37 15.33 0.18
C PHE A 178 -11.98 14.77 -0.04
N GLY A 179 -11.88 13.50 -0.39
CA GLY A 179 -10.60 12.88 -0.65
C GLY A 179 -10.69 11.64 -1.52
N ARG A 180 -9.52 11.17 -1.91
CA ARG A 180 -9.32 9.97 -2.70
C ARG A 180 -8.37 9.03 -1.98
N GLY A 181 -8.51 7.75 -2.25
CA GLY A 181 -7.61 6.72 -1.76
C GLY A 181 -7.36 5.65 -2.80
N LEU A 182 -6.34 4.86 -2.53
CA LEU A 182 -6.06 3.62 -3.24
C LEU A 182 -5.67 2.58 -2.21
N MET A 183 -6.39 1.45 -2.22
CA MET A 183 -6.11 0.31 -1.37
C MET A 183 -5.44 -0.79 -2.18
N ASN A 184 -4.32 -1.33 -1.66
CA ASN A 184 -3.74 -2.57 -2.16
C ASN A 184 -4.27 -3.73 -1.29
N PRO A 185 -5.13 -4.60 -1.84
CA PRO A 185 -5.72 -5.71 -1.08
C PRO A 185 -4.81 -6.94 -0.97
N ASN A 186 -3.60 -6.88 -1.54
CA ASN A 186 -2.67 -8.00 -1.52
C ASN A 186 -1.72 -7.90 -0.32
N CYS A 187 -1.76 -8.89 0.55
CA CYS A 187 -0.98 -8.93 1.79
C CYS A 187 0.53 -8.86 1.51
N GLY A 188 1.20 -7.88 2.09
CA GLY A 188 2.64 -7.66 1.95
C GLY A 188 3.08 -6.91 0.69
N PHE A 189 2.22 -6.71 -0.29
CA PHE A 189 2.53 -5.96 -1.50
C PHE A 189 2.42 -4.45 -1.25
N LYS A 190 3.43 -3.71 -1.65
CA LYS A 190 3.58 -2.27 -1.35
C LYS A 190 3.30 -1.36 -2.53
N SER A 191 3.16 -1.91 -3.75
CA SER A 191 2.93 -1.11 -4.95
C SER A 191 1.55 -0.47 -4.95
N PHE A 192 1.51 0.80 -5.34
CA PHE A 192 0.31 1.60 -5.58
C PHE A 192 0.12 1.89 -7.08
N GLU A 193 0.80 1.14 -7.94
CA GLU A 193 0.60 1.20 -9.39
C GLU A 193 -0.78 0.68 -9.77
N ASP A 194 -1.31 1.14 -10.91
CA ASP A 194 -2.59 0.69 -11.41
C ASP A 194 -2.53 -0.81 -11.79
N GLY A 195 -3.63 -1.51 -11.59
CA GLY A 195 -3.75 -2.93 -11.89
C GLY A 195 -3.19 -3.84 -10.78
N ILE A 196 -2.77 -5.05 -11.16
CA ILE A 196 -2.24 -6.05 -10.23
C ILE A 196 -0.79 -5.72 -9.90
N PRO A 197 -0.44 -5.47 -8.62
CA PRO A 197 0.92 -5.10 -8.24
C PRO A 197 1.92 -6.23 -8.47
N THR A 198 3.14 -5.86 -8.83
CA THR A 198 4.24 -6.81 -9.05
C THR A 198 5.25 -6.85 -7.90
N LYS A 199 5.12 -5.91 -6.93
CA LYS A 199 6.05 -5.72 -5.79
C LYS A 199 5.30 -5.39 -4.51
#